data_14695219d373e07a24a377de0624efbd
#
_entry.id   14695219d373e07a24a377de0624efbd
#
_cell.length_a   1.000
_cell.length_b   1.000
_cell.length_c   1.000
_cell.angle_alpha   90.00
_cell.angle_beta   90.00
_cell.angle_gamma   90.00
#
_symmetry.space_group_name_H-M   'P 1'
#
loop_
_entity.id
_entity.type
_entity.pdbx_description
1 polymer ?
#
loop_
_entity_poly.entity_id
_entity_poly.type
_entity_poly.pdbx_seq_one_letter_code
_entity_poly.pdbx_strand_id
1 'polypeptide(L)'
;MILVNEFIHLNVSDAFMEMFLVVIQLGAILAVVVLYFGKLWPFTTPSKGWIKKDTWSLWFKVLVAVLPAAIIGLPFDDKIDKLFYNYQTVAFTLILYGVLFIIIENYNKGRKLRVKSFKQLSYPMAVFIGVFQVLALIPGTSRSGATILGATLLGASRYIAAEFSFF
;
A
#
# COMPACT_ATOMS: atom_id res chain seq x y z
N MET A 1 10.82 -11.43 5.87
CA MET A 1 10.84 -12.53 6.86
C MET A 1 10.98 -13.90 6.20
N ILE A 2 10.16 -14.26 5.20
CA ILE A 2 10.22 -15.58 4.54
C ILE A 2 11.63 -15.92 4.04
N LEU A 3 12.30 -15.01 3.31
CA LEU A 3 13.67 -15.22 2.84
C LEU A 3 14.70 -15.31 3.98
N VAL A 4 14.53 -14.53 5.03
CA VAL A 4 15.47 -14.54 6.18
C VAL A 4 15.32 -15.84 6.95
N ASN A 5 14.10 -16.35 7.10
CA ASN A 5 13.82 -17.58 7.81
C ASN A 5 14.38 -18.83 7.11
N GLU A 6 14.62 -18.75 5.78
CA GLU A 6 15.27 -19.82 5.02
C GLU A 6 16.75 -19.97 5.36
N PHE A 7 17.41 -18.87 5.74
CA PHE A 7 18.85 -18.86 6.04
C PHE A 7 19.14 -18.82 7.54
N ILE A 8 18.24 -18.24 8.33
CA ILE A 8 18.43 -18.03 9.77
C ILE A 8 17.20 -18.58 10.49
N HIS A 9 17.34 -19.78 11.04
CA HIS A 9 16.29 -20.36 11.89
C HIS A 9 16.38 -19.74 13.28
N LEU A 10 15.39 -18.95 13.63
CA LEU A 10 15.23 -18.45 14.99
C LEU A 10 14.65 -19.56 15.86
N ASN A 11 15.34 -19.88 16.95
CA ASN A 11 14.92 -20.91 17.88
C ASN A 11 13.84 -20.38 18.84
N VAL A 12 12.68 -20.00 18.27
CA VAL A 12 11.51 -19.47 18.98
C VAL A 12 10.27 -20.27 18.58
N SER A 13 9.25 -20.26 19.42
CA SER A 13 7.98 -20.93 19.10
C SER A 13 7.24 -20.19 17.98
N ASP A 14 6.49 -20.92 17.15
CA ASP A 14 5.68 -20.35 16.07
C ASP A 14 4.70 -19.30 16.58
N ALA A 15 4.06 -19.55 17.71
CA ALA A 15 3.16 -18.60 18.37
C ALA A 15 3.85 -17.29 18.78
N PHE A 16 5.12 -17.36 19.21
CA PHE A 16 5.89 -16.14 19.51
C PHE A 16 6.20 -15.37 18.23
N MET A 17 6.57 -16.05 17.14
CA MET A 17 6.88 -15.41 15.87
C MET A 17 5.64 -14.70 15.30
N GLU A 18 4.49 -15.33 15.31
CA GLU A 18 3.23 -14.73 14.87
C GLU A 18 2.88 -13.48 15.68
N MET A 19 2.92 -13.59 17.01
CA MET A 19 2.66 -12.45 17.90
C MET A 19 3.66 -11.30 17.65
N PHE A 20 4.94 -11.60 17.49
CA PHE A 20 5.97 -10.62 17.23
C PHE A 20 5.75 -9.85 15.93
N LEU A 21 5.36 -10.55 14.86
CA LEU A 21 5.04 -9.94 13.57
C LEU A 21 3.83 -9.01 13.68
N VAL A 22 2.78 -9.42 14.40
CA VAL A 22 1.58 -8.60 14.63
C VAL A 22 1.93 -7.32 15.42
N VAL A 23 2.75 -7.43 16.46
CA VAL A 23 3.17 -6.29 17.28
C VAL A 23 3.98 -5.28 16.47
N ILE A 24 4.93 -5.76 15.65
CA ILE A 24 5.72 -4.88 14.76
C ILE A 24 4.79 -4.17 13.76
N GLN A 25 3.84 -4.90 13.17
CA GLN A 25 2.89 -4.33 12.23
C GLN A 25 2.00 -3.26 12.89
N LEU A 26 1.52 -3.52 14.11
CA LEU A 26 0.76 -2.55 14.90
C LEU A 26 1.59 -1.29 15.17
N GLY A 27 2.87 -1.45 15.55
CA GLY A 27 3.78 -0.32 15.76
C GLY A 27 3.95 0.53 14.50
N ALA A 28 4.10 -0.10 13.33
CA ALA A 28 4.19 0.60 12.05
C ALA A 28 2.90 1.37 11.72
N ILE A 29 1.72 0.77 11.94
CA ILE A 29 0.43 1.42 11.74
C ILE A 29 0.27 2.62 12.68
N LEU A 30 0.59 2.48 13.95
CA LEU A 30 0.52 3.56 14.92
C LEU A 30 1.46 4.72 14.56
N ALA A 31 2.67 4.43 14.07
CA ALA A 31 3.60 5.45 13.60
C ALA A 31 2.99 6.27 12.44
N VAL A 32 2.33 5.63 11.48
CA VAL A 32 1.64 6.33 10.39
C VAL A 32 0.49 7.18 10.93
N VAL A 33 -0.32 6.65 11.84
CA VAL A 33 -1.42 7.40 12.46
C VAL A 33 -0.90 8.65 13.18
N VAL A 34 0.17 8.55 13.95
CA VAL A 34 0.77 9.68 14.66
C VAL A 34 1.32 10.72 13.70
N LEU A 35 2.10 10.29 12.70
CA LEU A 35 2.74 11.19 11.72
C LEU A 35 1.70 11.94 10.86
N TYR A 36 0.63 11.28 10.48
CA TYR A 36 -0.39 11.83 9.58
C TYR A 36 -1.67 12.24 10.30
N PHE A 37 -1.69 12.24 11.63
CA PHE A 37 -2.88 12.55 12.43
C PHE A 37 -3.61 13.81 11.98
N GLY A 38 -2.86 14.91 11.77
CA GLY A 38 -3.44 16.19 11.34
C GLY A 38 -4.09 16.17 9.95
N LYS A 39 -3.66 15.25 9.06
CA LYS A 39 -4.23 15.05 7.72
C LYS A 39 -5.41 14.06 7.74
N LEU A 40 -5.31 13.03 8.57
CA LEU A 40 -6.32 11.97 8.71
C LEU A 40 -7.53 12.42 9.53
N TRP A 41 -7.33 13.36 10.48
CA TRP A 41 -8.39 13.84 11.36
C TRP A 41 -9.42 14.68 10.60
N PRO A 42 -10.67 14.19 10.45
CA PRO A 42 -11.67 14.82 9.60
C PRO A 42 -12.38 16.02 10.25
N PHE A 43 -12.15 16.24 11.55
CA PHE A 43 -12.82 17.31 12.29
C PHE A 43 -11.91 18.54 12.44
N THR A 44 -12.54 19.71 12.49
CA THR A 44 -11.84 20.99 12.70
C THR A 44 -12.59 21.81 13.74
N THR A 45 -11.97 22.92 14.17
CA THR A 45 -12.58 23.83 15.15
C THR A 45 -13.86 24.47 14.59
N PRO A 46 -14.85 24.78 15.43
CA PRO A 46 -16.16 25.31 15.03
C PRO A 46 -16.10 26.58 14.16
N SER A 47 -15.05 27.39 14.32
CA SER A 47 -14.83 28.62 13.53
C SER A 47 -14.54 28.42 12.03
N LYS A 48 -14.17 27.18 11.60
CA LYS A 48 -13.86 26.84 10.20
C LYS A 48 -14.78 25.77 9.59
N GLY A 49 -15.89 25.45 10.29
CA GLY A 49 -16.78 24.35 9.91
C GLY A 49 -16.33 23.02 10.49
N TRP A 50 -17.27 22.27 11.06
CA TRP A 50 -17.01 21.04 11.85
C TRP A 50 -16.34 19.90 11.05
N ILE A 51 -16.44 19.91 9.71
CA ILE A 51 -16.05 18.79 8.84
C ILE A 51 -15.12 19.28 7.74
N LYS A 52 -13.95 18.64 7.62
CA LYS A 52 -13.05 18.83 6.49
C LYS A 52 -13.49 17.95 5.32
N LYS A 53 -14.22 18.50 4.36
CA LYS A 53 -14.71 17.77 3.16
C LYS A 53 -13.57 17.11 2.37
N ASP A 54 -12.39 17.72 2.34
CA ASP A 54 -11.21 17.19 1.66
C ASP A 54 -10.72 15.87 2.31
N THR A 55 -10.74 15.81 3.65
CA THR A 55 -10.34 14.60 4.40
C THR A 55 -11.37 13.49 4.22
N TRP A 56 -12.66 13.78 4.23
CA TRP A 56 -13.69 12.80 3.93
C TRP A 56 -13.60 12.25 2.51
N SER A 57 -13.37 13.13 1.52
CA SER A 57 -13.12 12.71 0.15
C SER A 57 -11.89 11.78 0.04
N LEU A 58 -10.83 12.06 0.81
CA LEU A 58 -9.65 11.19 0.87
C LEU A 58 -10.01 9.81 1.45
N TRP A 59 -10.73 9.76 2.57
CA TRP A 59 -11.19 8.51 3.18
C TRP A 59 -12.02 7.66 2.23
N PHE A 60 -12.97 8.27 1.52
CA PHE A 60 -13.77 7.56 0.51
C PHE A 60 -12.92 7.03 -0.65
N LYS A 61 -11.91 7.78 -1.10
CA LYS A 61 -10.98 7.31 -2.14
C LYS A 61 -10.13 6.13 -1.66
N VAL A 62 -9.70 6.14 -0.41
CA VAL A 62 -8.97 5.03 0.22
C VAL A 62 -9.87 3.79 0.30
N LEU A 63 -11.12 3.94 0.78
CA LEU A 63 -12.07 2.83 0.83
C LEU A 63 -12.30 2.22 -0.55
N VAL A 64 -12.52 3.08 -1.56
CA VAL A 64 -12.70 2.62 -2.96
C VAL A 64 -11.46 1.92 -3.50
N ALA A 65 -10.26 2.36 -3.13
CA ALA A 65 -9.01 1.72 -3.54
C ALA A 65 -8.79 0.35 -2.86
N VAL A 66 -9.37 0.10 -1.69
CA VAL A 66 -9.26 -1.20 -1.02
C VAL A 66 -10.21 -2.24 -1.61
N LEU A 67 -11.34 -1.83 -2.20
CA LEU A 67 -12.38 -2.73 -2.69
C LEU A 67 -11.87 -3.81 -3.68
N PRO A 68 -11.06 -3.51 -4.73
CA PRO A 68 -10.60 -4.54 -5.66
C PRO A 68 -9.79 -5.65 -4.96
N ALA A 69 -8.89 -5.25 -4.05
CA ALA A 69 -8.07 -6.20 -3.30
C ALA A 69 -8.91 -7.02 -2.30
N ALA A 70 -9.91 -6.43 -1.67
CA ALA A 70 -10.81 -7.14 -0.77
C ALA A 70 -11.70 -8.14 -1.52
N ILE A 71 -12.28 -7.75 -2.66
CA ILE A 71 -13.14 -8.62 -3.47
C ILE A 71 -12.39 -9.85 -3.98
N ILE A 72 -11.12 -9.71 -4.34
CA ILE A 72 -10.30 -10.81 -4.85
C ILE A 72 -9.61 -11.55 -3.69
N GLY A 73 -9.07 -10.82 -2.72
CA GLY A 73 -8.31 -11.40 -1.60
C GLY A 73 -9.18 -12.31 -0.73
N LEU A 74 -10.32 -11.81 -0.22
CA LEU A 74 -11.14 -12.59 0.70
C LEU A 74 -11.55 -14.00 0.21
N PRO A 75 -11.99 -14.21 -1.05
CA PRO A 75 -12.35 -15.55 -1.51
C PRO A 75 -11.16 -16.42 -1.98
N PHE A 76 -10.00 -15.81 -2.28
CA PHE A 76 -8.88 -16.52 -2.88
C PHE A 76 -7.61 -16.57 -2.02
N ASP A 77 -7.64 -16.02 -0.81
CA ASP A 77 -6.51 -15.93 0.12
C ASP A 77 -5.83 -17.30 0.34
N ASP A 78 -6.59 -18.30 0.75
CA ASP A 78 -6.09 -19.68 0.97
C ASP A 78 -5.45 -20.30 -0.29
N LYS A 79 -5.97 -19.97 -1.47
CA LYS A 79 -5.46 -20.53 -2.73
C LYS A 79 -4.17 -19.82 -3.15
N ILE A 80 -4.15 -18.50 -2.95
CA ILE A 80 -2.97 -17.66 -3.25
C ILE A 80 -1.82 -18.08 -2.35
N ASP A 81 -2.07 -18.24 -1.06
CA ASP A 81 -1.06 -18.69 -0.10
C ASP A 81 -0.50 -20.07 -0.45
N LYS A 82 -1.37 -21.05 -0.71
CA LYS A 82 -0.92 -22.40 -1.08
C LYS A 82 -0.07 -22.46 -2.35
N LEU A 83 -0.34 -21.57 -3.32
CA LEU A 83 0.37 -21.54 -4.60
C LEU A 83 1.66 -20.73 -4.55
N PHE A 84 1.65 -19.61 -3.84
CA PHE A 84 2.68 -18.59 -3.93
C PHE A 84 3.50 -18.40 -2.65
N TYR A 85 3.11 -19.00 -1.52
CA TYR A 85 3.82 -18.84 -0.25
C TYR A 85 5.07 -19.72 -0.20
N ASN A 86 6.06 -19.36 -1.04
CA ASN A 86 7.37 -20.01 -1.09
C ASN A 86 8.47 -18.97 -1.34
N TYR A 87 9.69 -19.28 -0.93
CA TYR A 87 10.83 -18.36 -1.01
C TYR A 87 11.19 -17.98 -2.45
N GLN A 88 10.96 -18.87 -3.41
CA GLN A 88 11.23 -18.64 -4.84
C GLN A 88 10.32 -17.57 -5.40
N THR A 89 9.01 -17.64 -5.10
CA THR A 89 8.03 -16.62 -5.49
C THR A 89 8.39 -15.27 -4.87
N VAL A 90 8.75 -15.25 -3.58
CA VAL A 90 9.15 -14.02 -2.88
C VAL A 90 10.38 -13.41 -3.51
N ALA A 91 11.41 -14.20 -3.82
CA ALA A 91 12.63 -13.72 -4.47
C ALA A 91 12.33 -13.17 -5.87
N PHE A 92 11.56 -13.90 -6.67
CA PHE A 92 11.16 -13.48 -8.01
C PHE A 92 10.36 -12.17 -8.00
N THR A 93 9.35 -12.06 -7.13
CA THR A 93 8.52 -10.86 -7.02
C THR A 93 9.32 -9.65 -6.57
N LEU A 94 10.25 -9.80 -5.62
CA LEU A 94 11.13 -8.71 -5.20
C LEU A 94 12.00 -8.19 -6.35
N ILE A 95 12.61 -9.09 -7.12
CA ILE A 95 13.42 -8.72 -8.30
C ILE A 95 12.55 -8.04 -9.36
N LEU A 96 11.39 -8.62 -9.67
CA LEU A 96 10.46 -8.10 -10.66
C LEU A 96 10.02 -6.68 -10.29
N TYR A 97 9.58 -6.46 -9.04
CA TYR A 97 9.16 -5.13 -8.60
C TYR A 97 10.32 -4.14 -8.55
N GLY A 98 11.52 -4.56 -8.16
CA GLY A 98 12.71 -3.72 -8.23
C GLY A 98 12.98 -3.22 -9.66
N VAL A 99 12.91 -4.11 -10.64
CA VAL A 99 13.06 -3.76 -12.06
C VAL A 99 11.92 -2.85 -12.53
N LEU A 100 10.68 -3.16 -12.19
CA LEU A 100 9.52 -2.33 -12.55
C LEU A 100 9.63 -0.92 -11.97
N PHE A 101 10.10 -0.76 -10.74
CA PHE A 101 10.35 0.56 -10.16
C PHE A 101 11.36 1.36 -10.98
N ILE A 102 12.47 0.76 -11.39
CA ILE A 102 13.49 1.42 -12.22
C ILE A 102 12.91 1.84 -13.58
N ILE A 103 12.16 0.95 -14.22
CA ILE A 103 11.55 1.22 -15.53
C ILE A 103 10.55 2.36 -15.42
N ILE A 104 9.63 2.30 -14.45
CA ILE A 104 8.57 3.32 -14.28
C ILE A 104 9.16 4.66 -13.86
N GLU A 105 10.18 4.65 -13.02
CA GLU A 105 10.90 5.84 -12.62
C GLU A 105 11.54 6.53 -13.83
N ASN A 106 12.25 5.77 -14.68
CA ASN A 106 12.86 6.29 -15.88
C ASN A 106 11.81 6.77 -16.90
N TYR A 107 10.70 6.05 -17.05
CA TYR A 107 9.60 6.43 -17.93
C TYR A 107 8.94 7.75 -17.51
N ASN A 108 8.88 8.03 -16.20
CA ASN A 108 8.29 9.25 -15.69
C ASN A 108 9.28 10.43 -15.60
N LYS A 109 10.57 10.20 -15.85
CA LYS A 109 11.56 11.28 -15.98
C LYS A 109 11.13 12.22 -17.09
N GLY A 110 10.91 13.49 -16.76
CA GLY A 110 10.51 14.52 -17.72
C GLY A 110 9.02 14.60 -18.06
N ARG A 111 8.19 13.67 -17.56
CA ARG A 111 6.73 13.76 -17.74
C ARG A 111 6.12 14.82 -16.82
N LYS A 112 5.14 15.56 -17.33
CA LYS A 112 4.33 16.47 -16.52
C LYS A 112 3.45 15.66 -15.57
N LEU A 113 3.69 15.82 -14.28
CA LEU A 113 2.85 15.22 -13.24
C LEU A 113 1.42 15.78 -13.32
N ARG A 114 0.45 14.90 -13.40
CA ARG A 114 -0.97 15.26 -13.51
C ARG A 114 -1.62 15.47 -12.12
N VAL A 115 -1.16 14.73 -11.11
CA VAL A 115 -1.72 14.77 -9.77
C VAL A 115 -0.65 15.16 -8.77
N LYS A 116 -0.77 16.39 -8.25
CA LYS A 116 0.13 16.98 -7.27
C LYS A 116 -0.52 17.19 -5.91
N SER A 117 -1.82 16.90 -5.79
CA SER A 117 -2.59 17.00 -4.55
C SER A 117 -3.70 15.95 -4.52
N PHE A 118 -4.18 15.59 -3.32
CA PHE A 118 -5.30 14.65 -3.15
C PHE A 118 -6.61 15.12 -3.76
N LYS A 119 -6.78 16.45 -3.94
CA LYS A 119 -7.96 17.02 -4.64
C LYS A 119 -8.01 16.63 -6.10
N GLN A 120 -6.84 16.50 -6.73
CA GLN A 120 -6.72 16.11 -8.14
C GLN A 120 -6.80 14.60 -8.37
N LEU A 121 -6.67 13.80 -7.31
CA LEU A 121 -6.82 12.35 -7.37
C LEU A 121 -8.31 12.02 -7.54
N SER A 122 -8.67 11.47 -8.71
CA SER A 122 -10.05 11.11 -9.02
C SER A 122 -10.42 9.73 -8.45
N TYR A 123 -11.73 9.44 -8.31
CA TYR A 123 -12.20 8.11 -7.90
C TYR A 123 -11.80 6.98 -8.86
N PRO A 124 -11.91 7.13 -10.20
CA PRO A 124 -11.39 6.13 -11.12
C PRO A 124 -9.92 5.84 -10.91
N MET A 125 -9.11 6.87 -10.64
CA MET A 125 -7.69 6.69 -10.33
C MET A 125 -7.48 5.89 -9.04
N ALA A 126 -8.30 6.14 -8.00
CA ALA A 126 -8.26 5.37 -6.76
C ALA A 126 -8.60 3.88 -7.01
N VAL A 127 -9.63 3.59 -7.84
CA VAL A 127 -9.95 2.21 -8.25
C VAL A 127 -8.77 1.55 -8.96
N PHE A 128 -8.14 2.23 -9.91
CA PHE A 128 -6.99 1.67 -10.62
C PHE A 128 -5.79 1.42 -9.69
N ILE A 129 -5.52 2.31 -8.74
CA ILE A 129 -4.51 2.07 -7.71
C ILE A 129 -4.87 0.82 -6.90
N GLY A 130 -6.15 0.63 -6.58
CA GLY A 130 -6.67 -0.57 -5.92
C GLY A 130 -6.50 -1.85 -6.74
N VAL A 131 -6.62 -1.78 -8.06
CA VAL A 131 -6.31 -2.92 -8.96
C VAL A 131 -4.82 -3.29 -8.86
N PHE A 132 -3.92 -2.32 -8.81
CA PHE A 132 -2.51 -2.60 -8.54
C PHE A 132 -2.29 -3.20 -7.15
N GLN A 133 -3.10 -2.84 -6.17
CA GLN A 133 -3.04 -3.44 -4.82
C GLN A 133 -3.39 -4.93 -4.82
N VAL A 134 -4.19 -5.43 -5.77
CA VAL A 134 -4.45 -6.88 -5.94
C VAL A 134 -3.16 -7.65 -6.14
N LEU A 135 -2.18 -7.08 -6.84
CA LEU A 135 -0.87 -7.71 -7.04
C LEU A 135 -0.12 -7.94 -5.71
N ALA A 136 -0.46 -7.18 -4.67
CA ALA A 136 0.12 -7.33 -3.34
C ALA A 136 -0.42 -8.53 -2.55
N LEU A 137 -1.40 -9.25 -3.08
CA LEU A 137 -1.83 -10.54 -2.56
C LEU A 137 -0.77 -11.62 -2.81
N ILE A 138 0.11 -11.43 -3.80
CA ILE A 138 1.21 -12.35 -4.07
C ILE A 138 2.33 -12.08 -3.05
N PRO A 139 2.78 -13.09 -2.28
CA PRO A 139 3.86 -12.94 -1.31
C PRO A 139 5.14 -12.39 -1.94
N GLY A 140 5.81 -11.48 -1.21
CA GLY A 140 6.99 -10.77 -1.71
C GLY A 140 6.68 -9.47 -2.44
N THR A 141 5.44 -9.29 -2.92
CA THR A 141 4.98 -8.01 -3.44
C THR A 141 4.68 -7.06 -2.28
N SER A 142 5.42 -5.97 -2.21
CA SER A 142 5.13 -4.93 -1.23
C SER A 142 3.80 -4.26 -1.57
N ARG A 143 2.84 -4.21 -0.62
CA ARG A 143 1.56 -3.51 -0.79
C ARG A 143 1.80 -2.05 -1.17
N SER A 144 2.62 -1.35 -0.41
CA SER A 144 2.99 0.03 -0.71
C SER A 144 3.71 0.15 -2.05
N GLY A 145 4.57 -0.82 -2.38
CA GLY A 145 5.24 -0.88 -3.68
C GLY A 145 4.25 -0.93 -4.84
N ALA A 146 3.30 -1.84 -4.82
CA ALA A 146 2.30 -1.99 -5.87
C ALA A 146 1.43 -0.73 -6.04
N THR A 147 0.94 -0.17 -4.94
CA THR A 147 0.11 1.05 -4.97
C THR A 147 0.89 2.29 -5.43
N ILE A 148 2.14 2.45 -5.01
CA ILE A 148 3.02 3.55 -5.46
C ILE A 148 3.30 3.42 -6.96
N LEU A 149 3.61 2.21 -7.45
CA LEU A 149 3.81 1.95 -8.88
C LEU A 149 2.56 2.32 -9.69
N GLY A 150 1.38 1.84 -9.27
CA GLY A 150 0.11 2.15 -9.92
C GLY A 150 -0.19 3.65 -9.95
N ALA A 151 -0.06 4.32 -8.82
CA ALA A 151 -0.29 5.76 -8.72
C ALA A 151 0.68 6.57 -9.59
N THR A 152 1.96 6.17 -9.61
CA THR A 152 3.01 6.84 -10.39
C THR A 152 2.81 6.65 -11.89
N LEU A 153 2.41 5.45 -12.34
CA LEU A 153 2.04 5.19 -13.74
C LEU A 153 0.86 6.05 -14.20
N LEU A 154 -0.10 6.28 -13.33
CA LEU A 154 -1.26 7.13 -13.59
C LEU A 154 -0.93 8.64 -13.53
N GLY A 155 0.32 9.01 -13.26
CA GLY A 155 0.81 10.38 -13.29
C GLY A 155 0.69 11.13 -11.96
N ALA A 156 0.53 10.42 -10.83
CA ALA A 156 0.66 11.03 -9.52
C ALA A 156 2.11 11.38 -9.21
N SER A 157 2.30 12.46 -8.45
CA SER A 157 3.61 12.77 -7.88
C SER A 157 4.02 11.68 -6.89
N ARG A 158 5.34 11.42 -6.75
CA ARG A 158 5.86 10.45 -5.79
C ARG A 158 5.35 10.70 -4.37
N TYR A 159 5.26 11.97 -3.99
CA TYR A 159 4.75 12.37 -2.70
C TYR A 159 3.30 11.92 -2.49
N ILE A 160 2.40 12.20 -3.44
CA ILE A 160 0.99 11.79 -3.37
C ILE A 160 0.85 10.28 -3.46
N ALA A 161 1.63 9.61 -4.30
CA ALA A 161 1.63 8.15 -4.42
C ALA A 161 2.03 7.47 -3.10
N ALA A 162 3.10 7.95 -2.46
CA ALA A 162 3.57 7.43 -1.18
C ALA A 162 2.58 7.70 -0.05
N GLU A 163 2.09 8.94 0.11
CA GLU A 163 1.11 9.26 1.15
C GLU A 163 -0.19 8.47 0.98
N PHE A 164 -0.72 8.36 -0.25
CA PHE A 164 -1.95 7.58 -0.51
C PHE A 164 -1.76 6.10 -0.21
N SER A 165 -0.56 5.57 -0.43
CA SER A 165 -0.21 4.18 -0.12
C SER A 165 -0.12 3.90 1.39
N PHE A 166 0.17 4.92 2.20
CA PHE A 166 0.20 4.78 3.67
C PHE A 166 -1.18 4.88 4.32
N PHE A 167 -2.13 5.51 3.65
CA PHE A 167 -3.52 5.62 4.12
C PHE A 167 -4.35 4.40 3.75
#